data_536fa5c1cede649524816610c225b95a
#
_entry.id   536fa5c1cede649524816610c225b95a
#
_cell.length_a   1.000
_cell.length_b   1.000
_cell.length_c   1.000
_cell.angle_alpha   90.00
_cell.angle_beta   90.00
_cell.angle_gamma   90.00
#
_symmetry.space_group_name_H-M   'P 1'
#
loop_
_entity.id
_entity.type
_entity.pdbx_description
1 polymer ?
#
loop_
_entity_poly.entity_id
_entity_poly.type
_entity_poly.pdbx_seq_one_letter_code
_entity_poly.pdbx_strand_id
1 'polypeptide(L)'
;CRIYRHPVYIALRHKHSYPHHDAEDMAQSFIAWLIHGGYLRRADPAKGRFRTFLLTYLDNYVANQKRKQYARKRGGGVIHVPAEFPSETNRDAVEPKDENTPDKEFDRAWTLATFRAALDRLRAKFAEENRLAEFETLQDFVIRKRDANDSYASAAAKLGINEVALRQRVSRFARKFRQALADTIRPMVSEAELDDELSYLWRCFEK
;
A
#
# COMPACT_ATOMS: atom_id res chain seq x y z
N CYS A 1 1.41 9.85 0.77
CA CYS A 1 1.43 9.44 2.20
C CYS A 1 0.13 8.78 2.67
N ARG A 2 -1.07 9.12 2.13
CA ARG A 2 -2.34 8.49 2.55
C ARG A 2 -2.34 6.97 2.44
N ILE A 3 -1.75 6.41 1.38
CA ILE A 3 -1.71 4.97 1.09
C ILE A 3 -0.97 4.20 2.19
N TYR A 4 0.06 4.79 2.82
CA TYR A 4 0.89 4.11 3.81
C TYR A 4 0.42 4.21 5.25
N ARG A 5 -0.55 5.08 5.57
CA ARG A 5 -1.01 5.26 6.95
C ARG A 5 -1.57 3.95 7.53
N HIS A 6 -2.45 3.28 6.79
CA HIS A 6 -3.04 2.03 7.25
C HIS A 6 -2.04 0.87 7.30
N PRO A 7 -1.20 0.61 6.28
CA PRO A 7 -0.10 -0.36 6.38
C PRO A 7 0.84 -0.14 7.58
N VAL A 8 1.25 1.11 7.83
CA VAL A 8 2.07 1.46 9.01
C VAL A 8 1.34 1.15 10.31
N TYR A 9 0.05 1.47 10.40
CA TYR A 9 -0.77 1.10 11.55
C TYR A 9 -0.81 -0.43 11.74
N ILE A 10 -0.99 -1.21 10.67
CA ILE A 10 -0.98 -2.68 10.73
C ILE A 10 0.38 -3.20 11.25
N ALA A 11 1.50 -2.68 10.73
CA ALA A 11 2.83 -3.05 11.22
C ALA A 11 3.00 -2.73 12.71
N LEU A 12 2.54 -1.57 13.18
CA LEU A 12 2.59 -1.21 14.60
C LEU A 12 1.75 -2.16 15.48
N ARG A 13 0.59 -2.60 14.99
CA ARG A 13 -0.26 -3.55 15.68
C ARG A 13 0.37 -4.94 15.80
N HIS A 14 0.85 -5.49 14.69
CA HIS A 14 1.23 -6.90 14.57
C HIS A 14 2.73 -7.13 14.84
N LYS A 15 3.60 -6.24 14.35
CA LYS A 15 5.06 -6.37 14.55
C LYS A 15 5.53 -5.79 15.88
N HIS A 16 4.94 -4.66 16.31
CA HIS A 16 5.37 -3.92 17.50
C HIS A 16 4.42 -4.06 18.68
N SER A 17 3.28 -4.76 18.52
CA SER A 17 2.30 -5.06 19.58
C SER A 17 1.71 -3.83 20.27
N TYR A 18 1.57 -2.71 19.54
CA TYR A 18 0.90 -1.52 20.08
C TYR A 18 -0.60 -1.74 20.22
N PRO A 19 -1.26 -1.25 21.30
CA PRO A 19 -2.72 -1.16 21.40
C PRO A 19 -3.29 -0.31 20.25
N HIS A 20 -4.58 -0.49 19.93
CA HIS A 20 -5.24 0.19 18.81
C HIS A 20 -5.01 1.70 18.81
N HIS A 21 -5.32 2.35 19.91
CA HIS A 21 -5.21 3.81 20.05
C HIS A 21 -3.76 4.31 19.88
N ASP A 22 -2.83 3.65 20.57
CA ASP A 22 -1.40 4.02 20.49
C ASP A 22 -0.82 3.79 19.10
N ALA A 23 -1.28 2.75 18.40
CA ALA A 23 -0.85 2.46 17.03
C ALA A 23 -1.33 3.52 16.03
N GLU A 24 -2.55 4.07 16.19
CA GLU A 24 -3.04 5.16 15.35
C GLU A 24 -2.23 6.44 15.53
N ASP A 25 -1.99 6.84 16.77
CA ASP A 25 -1.21 8.03 17.12
C ASP A 25 0.26 7.88 16.67
N MET A 26 0.82 6.69 16.88
CA MET A 26 2.19 6.39 16.47
C MET A 26 2.33 6.39 14.94
N ALA A 27 1.36 5.84 14.21
CA ALA A 27 1.36 5.85 12.74
C ALA A 27 1.30 7.28 12.20
N GLN A 28 0.45 8.12 12.78
CA GLN A 28 0.34 9.52 12.39
C GLN A 28 1.64 10.28 12.70
N SER A 29 2.18 10.09 13.90
CA SER A 29 3.43 10.73 14.34
C SER A 29 4.63 10.29 13.49
N PHE A 30 4.72 9.00 13.14
CA PHE A 30 5.75 8.48 12.25
C PHE A 30 5.68 9.10 10.86
N ILE A 31 4.51 9.14 10.24
CA ILE A 31 4.32 9.75 8.91
C ILE A 31 4.68 11.24 8.95
N ALA A 32 4.26 11.96 9.98
CA ALA A 32 4.62 13.36 10.17
C ALA A 32 6.15 13.53 10.31
N TRP A 33 6.80 12.71 11.14
CA TRP A 33 8.25 12.71 11.30
C TRP A 33 8.99 12.41 10.00
N LEU A 34 8.52 11.43 9.23
CA LEU A 34 9.13 11.05 7.95
C LEU A 34 9.08 12.19 6.93
N ILE A 35 7.96 12.93 6.89
CA ILE A 35 7.76 14.07 5.98
C ILE A 35 8.57 15.29 6.43
N HIS A 36 8.38 15.73 7.69
CA HIS A 36 9.01 16.95 8.19
C HIS A 36 10.53 16.82 8.33
N GLY A 37 11.01 15.60 8.65
CA GLY A 37 12.45 15.32 8.70
C GLY A 37 13.12 15.21 7.34
N GLY A 38 12.36 15.30 6.25
CA GLY A 38 12.91 15.19 4.88
C GLY A 38 13.44 13.80 4.54
N TYR A 39 13.11 12.78 5.36
CA TYR A 39 13.65 11.43 5.18
C TYR A 39 13.18 10.75 3.90
N LEU A 40 12.02 11.13 3.36
CA LEU A 40 11.54 10.63 2.06
C LEU A 40 12.50 10.91 0.91
N ARG A 41 13.31 11.97 1.01
CA ARG A 41 14.33 12.29 -0.01
C ARG A 41 15.48 11.29 -0.04
N ARG A 42 15.61 10.46 1.00
CA ARG A 42 16.62 9.39 1.11
C ARG A 42 16.13 8.06 0.53
N ALA A 43 14.83 7.97 0.24
CA ALA A 43 14.30 6.83 -0.49
C ALA A 43 14.85 6.87 -1.92
N ASP A 44 15.77 5.96 -2.20
CA ASP A 44 16.38 5.80 -3.51
C ASP A 44 15.86 4.51 -4.12
N PRO A 45 15.09 4.58 -5.21
CA PRO A 45 14.57 3.37 -5.86
C PRO A 45 15.68 2.41 -6.32
N ALA A 46 16.87 2.92 -6.66
CA ALA A 46 18.01 2.08 -7.03
C ALA A 46 18.58 1.26 -5.84
N LYS A 47 18.21 1.64 -4.62
CA LYS A 47 18.69 1.01 -3.38
C LYS A 47 17.70 0.00 -2.78
N GLY A 48 16.59 -0.29 -3.45
CA GLY A 48 15.60 -1.27 -3.04
C GLY A 48 14.18 -0.72 -2.88
N ARG A 49 13.26 -1.62 -2.57
CA ARG A 49 11.83 -1.34 -2.56
C ARG A 49 11.46 -0.31 -1.49
N PHE A 50 10.60 0.64 -1.85
CA PHE A 50 10.16 1.69 -0.92
C PHE A 50 9.51 1.15 0.36
N ARG A 51 8.79 0.04 0.29
CA ARG A 51 8.19 -0.60 1.47
C ARG A 51 9.23 -1.11 2.47
N THR A 52 10.35 -1.68 1.98
CA THR A 52 11.49 -2.10 2.84
C THR A 52 12.12 -0.89 3.53
N PHE A 53 12.34 0.18 2.78
CA PHE A 53 12.77 1.46 3.34
C PHE A 53 11.80 1.93 4.44
N LEU A 54 10.50 1.93 4.17
CA LEU A 54 9.49 2.41 5.11
C LEU A 54 9.47 1.59 6.40
N LEU A 55 9.50 0.25 6.31
CA LEU A 55 9.52 -0.64 7.46
C LEU A 55 10.80 -0.46 8.30
N THR A 56 11.95 -0.36 7.66
CA THR A 56 13.23 -0.09 8.35
C THR A 56 13.20 1.23 9.13
N TYR A 57 12.65 2.28 8.51
CA TYR A 57 12.51 3.58 9.19
C TYR A 57 11.48 3.53 10.31
N LEU A 58 10.41 2.74 10.16
CA LEU A 58 9.42 2.51 11.21
C LEU A 58 10.04 1.80 12.42
N ASP A 59 10.81 0.72 12.20
CA ASP A 59 11.48 -0.03 13.26
C ASP A 59 12.41 0.88 14.07
N ASN A 60 13.22 1.71 13.40
CA ASN A 60 14.10 2.66 14.02
C ASN A 60 13.34 3.75 14.81
N TYR A 61 12.26 4.26 14.21
CA TYR A 61 11.41 5.26 14.88
C TYR A 61 10.83 4.71 16.17
N VAL A 62 10.26 3.50 16.13
CA VAL A 62 9.69 2.82 17.30
C VAL A 62 10.75 2.58 18.37
N ALA A 63 11.93 2.08 17.98
CA ALA A 63 13.04 1.88 18.92
C ALA A 63 13.45 3.19 19.61
N ASN A 64 13.53 4.29 18.86
CA ASN A 64 13.85 5.60 19.43
C ASN A 64 12.75 6.14 20.36
N GLN A 65 11.47 5.92 20.04
CA GLN A 65 10.36 6.32 20.92
C GLN A 65 10.39 5.51 22.24
N LYS A 66 10.63 4.20 22.16
CA LYS A 66 10.79 3.36 23.36
C LYS A 66 11.97 3.83 24.23
N ARG A 67 13.15 4.12 23.63
CA ARG A 67 14.31 4.68 24.35
C ARG A 67 13.97 5.99 25.07
N LYS A 68 13.27 6.92 24.38
CA LYS A 68 12.84 8.19 25.00
C LYS A 68 11.88 7.98 26.18
N GLN A 69 10.94 7.04 26.06
CA GLN A 69 10.01 6.71 27.15
C GLN A 69 10.74 6.12 28.38
N TYR A 70 11.70 5.21 28.15
CA TYR A 70 12.51 4.64 29.23
C TYR A 70 13.42 5.69 29.90
N ALA A 71 14.01 6.60 29.13
CA ALA A 71 14.81 7.70 29.68
C ALA A 71 13.98 8.63 30.57
N ARG A 72 12.76 9.00 30.13
CA ARG A 72 11.83 9.81 30.94
C ARG A 72 11.43 9.13 32.25
N LYS A 73 11.19 7.81 32.23
CA LYS A 73 10.83 7.04 33.44
C LYS A 73 11.99 6.92 34.44
N ARG A 74 13.26 7.07 34.00
CA ARG A 74 14.46 6.98 34.86
C ARG A 74 14.98 8.33 35.36
N GLY A 75 14.22 9.43 35.29
CA GLY A 75 14.60 10.72 35.86
C GLY A 75 15.15 11.76 34.88
N GLY A 76 14.86 11.63 33.58
CA GLY A 76 14.83 12.76 32.66
C GLY A 76 16.16 13.46 32.35
N GLY A 77 17.23 12.73 32.09
CA GLY A 77 18.35 13.29 31.32
C GLY A 77 17.97 13.40 29.84
N VAL A 78 18.13 14.59 29.23
CA VAL A 78 17.93 14.78 27.78
C VAL A 78 19.05 14.04 27.07
N ILE A 79 18.80 12.77 26.72
CA ILE A 79 19.69 12.05 25.82
C ILE A 79 19.27 12.44 24.39
N HIS A 80 19.99 13.37 23.80
CA HIS A 80 20.04 13.52 22.36
C HIS A 80 20.70 12.26 21.80
N VAL A 81 19.91 11.23 21.50
CA VAL A 81 20.39 10.10 20.72
C VAL A 81 20.26 10.54 19.27
N PRO A 82 21.39 10.71 18.54
CA PRO A 82 21.30 10.87 17.08
C PRO A 82 20.49 9.69 16.54
N ALA A 83 19.65 9.93 15.55
CA ALA A 83 19.00 8.85 14.82
C ALA A 83 20.14 8.11 14.10
N GLU A 84 20.67 7.05 14.71
CA GLU A 84 21.55 6.13 13.99
C GLU A 84 20.71 5.50 12.90
N PHE A 85 21.01 5.91 11.67
CA PHE A 85 20.44 5.29 10.50
C PHE A 85 21.06 3.91 10.33
N PRO A 86 20.27 2.90 9.91
CA PRO A 86 20.85 1.60 9.60
C PRO A 86 21.97 1.81 8.59
N SER A 87 23.17 1.35 8.94
CA SER A 87 24.25 1.22 7.97
C SER A 87 23.78 0.34 6.81
N GLU A 88 24.31 0.57 5.64
CA GLU A 88 23.88 -0.01 4.36
C GLU A 88 23.87 -1.56 4.29
N THR A 89 24.32 -2.24 5.33
CA THR A 89 24.64 -3.67 5.36
C THR A 89 23.48 -4.63 5.68
N ASN A 90 22.26 -4.17 5.95
CA ASN A 90 21.14 -5.08 6.30
C ASN A 90 19.96 -4.97 5.31
N ARG A 91 20.25 -5.09 4.01
CA ARG A 91 19.28 -4.93 2.93
C ARG A 91 18.79 -6.22 2.28
N ASP A 92 19.41 -7.34 2.59
CA ASP A 92 18.90 -8.64 2.17
C ASP A 92 17.74 -9.05 3.09
N ALA A 93 16.60 -8.38 2.91
CA ALA A 93 15.35 -8.86 3.47
C ALA A 93 15.00 -10.17 2.75
N VAL A 94 15.44 -11.28 3.34
CA VAL A 94 14.97 -12.62 2.99
C VAL A 94 13.45 -12.59 2.99
N GLU A 95 12.83 -12.95 1.87
CA GLU A 95 11.37 -13.13 1.82
C GLU A 95 10.96 -14.08 2.95
N PRO A 96 10.06 -13.66 3.85
CA PRO A 96 9.65 -14.51 4.96
C PRO A 96 8.97 -15.78 4.42
N LYS A 97 9.46 -16.94 4.84
CA LYS A 97 8.92 -18.24 4.42
C LYS A 97 7.63 -18.64 5.13
N ASP A 98 7.19 -17.89 6.12
CA ASP A 98 5.99 -18.21 6.92
C ASP A 98 4.76 -17.44 6.45
N GLU A 99 3.60 -18.10 6.36
CA GLU A 99 2.38 -17.53 5.75
C GLU A 99 1.69 -16.43 6.56
N ASN A 100 2.04 -16.24 7.83
CA ASN A 100 1.43 -15.25 8.74
C ASN A 100 2.44 -14.32 9.42
N THR A 101 3.45 -13.85 8.70
CA THR A 101 4.40 -12.88 9.27
C THR A 101 3.83 -11.46 9.29
N PRO A 102 4.20 -10.62 10.27
CA PRO A 102 3.80 -9.20 10.34
C PRO A 102 4.14 -8.42 9.06
N ASP A 103 5.19 -8.80 8.35
CA ASP A 103 5.60 -8.17 7.10
C ASP A 103 4.61 -8.51 5.95
N LYS A 104 4.04 -9.73 5.93
CA LYS A 104 2.98 -10.08 4.97
C LYS A 104 1.66 -9.38 5.25
N GLU A 105 1.33 -9.13 6.51
CA GLU A 105 0.14 -8.35 6.86
C GLU A 105 0.30 -6.89 6.44
N PHE A 106 1.50 -6.33 6.60
CA PHE A 106 1.82 -5.02 6.03
C PHE A 106 1.67 -5.01 4.51
N ASP A 107 2.24 -6.00 3.81
CA ASP A 107 2.18 -6.11 2.36
C ASP A 107 0.73 -6.24 1.87
N ARG A 108 -0.09 -7.04 2.56
CA ARG A 108 -1.53 -7.16 2.27
C ARG A 108 -2.26 -5.84 2.46
N ALA A 109 -2.03 -5.16 3.58
CA ALA A 109 -2.63 -3.87 3.87
C ALA A 109 -2.21 -2.80 2.85
N TRP A 110 -0.93 -2.81 2.45
CA TRP A 110 -0.39 -1.92 1.43
C TRP A 110 -1.00 -2.20 0.05
N THR A 111 -1.13 -3.48 -0.33
CA THR A 111 -1.78 -3.91 -1.58
C THR A 111 -3.21 -3.39 -1.63
N LEU A 112 -4.01 -3.64 -0.60
CA LEU A 112 -5.40 -3.19 -0.53
C LEU A 112 -5.52 -1.66 -0.60
N ALA A 113 -4.65 -0.94 0.11
CA ALA A 113 -4.63 0.52 0.08
C ALA A 113 -4.26 1.07 -1.31
N THR A 114 -3.31 0.43 -2.00
CA THR A 114 -2.88 0.80 -3.36
C THR A 114 -3.98 0.53 -4.38
N PHE A 115 -4.62 -0.64 -4.31
CA PHE A 115 -5.77 -0.99 -5.17
C PHE A 115 -6.92 0.00 -4.98
N ARG A 116 -7.26 0.32 -3.72
CA ARG A 116 -8.30 1.32 -3.42
C ARG A 116 -7.98 2.67 -4.01
N ALA A 117 -6.75 3.16 -3.84
CA ALA A 117 -6.33 4.45 -4.40
C ALA A 117 -6.41 4.49 -5.94
N ALA A 118 -6.04 3.39 -6.61
CA ALA A 118 -6.16 3.27 -8.07
C ALA A 118 -7.62 3.25 -8.52
N LEU A 119 -8.49 2.54 -7.79
CA LEU A 119 -9.95 2.52 -8.07
C LEU A 119 -10.57 3.90 -7.86
N ASP A 120 -10.22 4.60 -6.78
CA ASP A 120 -10.73 5.94 -6.50
C ASP A 120 -10.38 6.93 -7.63
N ARG A 121 -9.15 6.84 -8.17
CA ARG A 121 -8.72 7.64 -9.33
C ARG A 121 -9.53 7.32 -10.58
N LEU A 122 -9.79 6.04 -10.85
CA LEU A 122 -10.62 5.63 -11.99
C LEU A 122 -12.07 6.07 -11.79
N ARG A 123 -12.60 5.89 -10.59
CA ARG A 123 -13.96 6.30 -10.23
C ARG A 123 -14.18 7.80 -10.48
N ALA A 124 -13.22 8.63 -10.09
CA ALA A 124 -13.27 10.07 -10.35
C ALA A 124 -13.36 10.38 -11.85
N LYS A 125 -12.54 9.73 -12.69
CA LYS A 125 -12.59 9.90 -14.15
C LYS A 125 -13.93 9.47 -14.75
N PHE A 126 -14.48 8.34 -14.29
CA PHE A 126 -15.80 7.89 -14.74
C PHE A 126 -16.94 8.80 -14.26
N ALA A 127 -16.78 9.44 -13.08
CA ALA A 127 -17.74 10.41 -12.58
C ALA A 127 -17.76 11.69 -13.44
N GLU A 128 -16.58 12.21 -13.83
CA GLU A 128 -16.46 13.34 -14.75
C GLU A 128 -17.10 13.08 -16.11
N GLU A 129 -17.08 11.82 -16.56
CA GLU A 129 -17.72 11.36 -17.81
C GLU A 129 -19.22 10.99 -17.63
N ASN A 130 -19.82 11.16 -16.44
CA ASN A 130 -21.17 10.70 -16.09
C ASN A 130 -21.41 9.19 -16.28
N ARG A 131 -20.40 8.36 -16.01
CA ARG A 131 -20.38 6.90 -16.26
C ARG A 131 -20.18 6.08 -14.97
N LEU A 132 -20.62 6.59 -13.82
CA LEU A 132 -20.44 5.88 -12.54
C LEU A 132 -21.09 4.50 -12.50
N ALA A 133 -22.31 4.34 -13.06
CA ALA A 133 -22.99 3.04 -13.12
C ALA A 133 -22.19 2.01 -13.93
N GLU A 134 -21.52 2.46 -14.99
CA GLU A 134 -20.61 1.60 -15.75
C GLU A 134 -19.37 1.22 -14.92
N PHE A 135 -18.77 2.17 -14.22
CA PHE A 135 -17.64 1.90 -13.32
C PHE A 135 -18.00 0.83 -12.27
N GLU A 136 -19.13 0.98 -11.59
CA GLU A 136 -19.59 0.06 -10.55
C GLU A 136 -19.82 -1.35 -11.11
N THR A 137 -20.32 -1.45 -12.33
CA THR A 137 -20.49 -2.73 -13.01
C THR A 137 -19.15 -3.36 -13.39
N LEU A 138 -18.22 -2.57 -13.98
CA LEU A 138 -16.96 -3.09 -14.50
C LEU A 138 -15.95 -3.47 -13.39
N GLN A 139 -15.93 -2.73 -12.27
CA GLN A 139 -15.03 -3.04 -11.16
C GLN A 139 -15.27 -4.44 -10.57
N ASP A 140 -16.53 -4.90 -10.52
CA ASP A 140 -16.88 -6.22 -10.00
C ASP A 140 -16.24 -7.35 -10.79
N PHE A 141 -16.11 -7.20 -12.11
CA PHE A 141 -15.45 -8.20 -12.95
C PHE A 141 -13.93 -8.26 -12.78
N VAL A 142 -13.30 -7.13 -12.44
CA VAL A 142 -11.84 -7.06 -12.32
C VAL A 142 -11.37 -7.39 -10.90
N ILE A 143 -12.12 -6.95 -9.89
CA ILE A 143 -11.72 -7.07 -8.48
C ILE A 143 -12.27 -8.34 -7.83
N ARG A 144 -13.52 -8.72 -8.11
CA ARG A 144 -14.21 -9.81 -7.41
C ARG A 144 -14.11 -11.16 -8.10
N LYS A 145 -13.47 -11.27 -9.29
CA LYS A 145 -13.40 -12.52 -10.09
C LYS A 145 -14.75 -13.26 -10.08
N ARG A 146 -15.84 -12.57 -10.41
CA ARG A 146 -17.17 -13.17 -10.46
C ARG A 146 -17.20 -14.34 -11.44
N ASP A 147 -17.80 -15.45 -11.03
CA ASP A 147 -18.04 -16.62 -11.88
C ASP A 147 -18.72 -16.22 -13.19
N ALA A 148 -18.06 -16.62 -14.31
CA ALA A 148 -18.16 -15.87 -15.55
C ALA A 148 -19.51 -15.98 -16.29
N ASN A 149 -20.35 -17.00 -16.08
CA ASN A 149 -21.45 -17.26 -17.02
C ASN A 149 -22.76 -16.52 -16.73
N ASP A 150 -23.23 -16.45 -15.49
CA ASP A 150 -24.51 -15.78 -15.18
C ASP A 150 -24.39 -14.26 -15.04
N SER A 151 -23.18 -13.75 -14.89
CA SER A 151 -22.96 -12.35 -14.56
C SER A 151 -22.81 -11.44 -15.80
N TYR A 152 -22.29 -11.94 -16.93
CA TYR A 152 -22.10 -11.11 -18.15
C TYR A 152 -23.41 -10.73 -18.80
N ALA A 153 -24.36 -11.67 -18.97
CA ALA A 153 -25.67 -11.39 -19.57
C ALA A 153 -26.46 -10.36 -18.73
N SER A 154 -26.55 -10.59 -17.41
CA SER A 154 -27.22 -9.68 -16.48
C SER A 154 -26.59 -8.30 -16.44
N ALA A 155 -25.26 -8.21 -16.40
CA ALA A 155 -24.53 -6.95 -16.37
C ALA A 155 -24.63 -6.19 -17.71
N ALA A 156 -24.61 -6.91 -18.84
CA ALA A 156 -24.80 -6.32 -20.16
C ALA A 156 -26.20 -5.72 -20.29
N ALA A 157 -27.23 -6.44 -19.83
CA ALA A 157 -28.61 -5.94 -19.81
C ALA A 157 -28.75 -4.66 -18.96
N LYS A 158 -28.11 -4.60 -17.77
CA LYS A 158 -28.10 -3.40 -16.91
C LYS A 158 -27.51 -2.18 -17.61
N LEU A 159 -26.50 -2.38 -18.45
CA LEU A 159 -25.83 -1.30 -19.19
C LEU A 159 -26.46 -1.04 -20.58
N GLY A 160 -27.51 -1.79 -20.97
CA GLY A 160 -28.15 -1.65 -22.27
C GLY A 160 -27.25 -2.02 -23.46
N ILE A 161 -26.32 -2.96 -23.28
CA ILE A 161 -25.35 -3.41 -24.28
C ILE A 161 -25.36 -4.93 -24.40
N ASN A 162 -24.74 -5.47 -25.47
CA ASN A 162 -24.60 -6.91 -25.63
C ASN A 162 -23.36 -7.42 -24.84
N GLU A 163 -23.29 -8.73 -24.62
CA GLU A 163 -22.19 -9.36 -23.84
C GLU A 163 -20.81 -9.15 -24.49
N VAL A 164 -20.71 -9.14 -25.80
CA VAL A 164 -19.45 -8.94 -26.53
C VAL A 164 -18.92 -7.53 -26.24
N ALA A 165 -19.78 -6.53 -26.28
CA ALA A 165 -19.42 -5.16 -25.91
C ALA A 165 -19.03 -5.05 -24.44
N LEU A 166 -19.72 -5.76 -23.54
CA LEU A 166 -19.34 -5.79 -22.12
C LEU A 166 -17.95 -6.41 -21.91
N ARG A 167 -17.65 -7.55 -22.52
CA ARG A 167 -16.31 -8.19 -22.44
C ARG A 167 -15.20 -7.25 -22.91
N GLN A 168 -15.44 -6.51 -23.99
CA GLN A 168 -14.51 -5.50 -24.48
C GLN A 168 -14.33 -4.33 -23.48
N ARG A 169 -15.42 -3.90 -22.83
CA ARG A 169 -15.36 -2.85 -21.79
C ARG A 169 -14.63 -3.33 -20.54
N VAL A 170 -14.86 -4.55 -20.08
CA VAL A 170 -14.13 -5.18 -18.97
C VAL A 170 -12.62 -5.23 -19.27
N SER A 171 -12.24 -5.70 -20.45
CA SER A 171 -10.83 -5.75 -20.88
C SER A 171 -10.18 -4.35 -20.90
N ARG A 172 -10.90 -3.34 -21.42
CA ARG A 172 -10.41 -1.94 -21.40
C ARG A 172 -10.32 -1.39 -19.99
N PHE A 173 -11.26 -1.71 -19.12
CA PHE A 173 -11.23 -1.32 -17.71
C PHE A 173 -10.06 -1.95 -16.99
N ALA A 174 -9.78 -3.24 -17.17
CA ALA A 174 -8.64 -3.94 -16.60
C ALA A 174 -7.30 -3.26 -16.98
N ARG A 175 -7.15 -2.86 -18.26
CA ARG A 175 -5.96 -2.11 -18.71
C ARG A 175 -5.86 -0.73 -18.04
N LYS A 176 -6.98 0.01 -17.96
CA LYS A 176 -7.02 1.31 -17.27
C LYS A 176 -6.69 1.16 -15.78
N PHE A 177 -7.17 0.09 -15.15
CA PHE A 177 -6.88 -0.19 -13.76
C PHE A 177 -5.40 -0.52 -13.53
N ARG A 178 -4.80 -1.38 -14.39
CA ARG A 178 -3.36 -1.65 -14.34
C ARG A 178 -2.54 -0.36 -14.51
N GLN A 179 -2.93 0.52 -15.42
CA GLN A 179 -2.28 1.82 -15.59
C GLN A 179 -2.43 2.71 -14.35
N ALA A 180 -3.62 2.76 -13.74
CA ALA A 180 -3.85 3.53 -12.52
C ALA A 180 -3.05 2.99 -11.33
N LEU A 181 -2.86 1.66 -11.22
CA LEU A 181 -1.96 1.03 -10.26
C LEU A 181 -0.51 1.47 -10.51
N ALA A 182 -0.04 1.36 -11.76
CA ALA A 182 1.30 1.80 -12.14
C ALA A 182 1.54 3.27 -11.78
N ASP A 183 0.61 4.15 -12.14
CA ASP A 183 0.69 5.58 -11.82
C ASP A 183 0.68 5.86 -10.31
N THR A 184 0.07 4.98 -9.53
CA THR A 184 0.00 5.10 -8.07
C THR A 184 1.33 4.73 -7.41
N ILE A 185 2.03 3.71 -7.92
CA ILE A 185 3.29 3.23 -7.34
C ILE A 185 4.54 3.83 -8.01
N ARG A 186 4.45 4.34 -9.23
CA ARG A 186 5.58 4.91 -9.98
C ARG A 186 6.43 5.92 -9.19
N PRO A 187 5.88 6.82 -8.34
CA PRO A 187 6.70 7.70 -7.52
C PRO A 187 7.54 7.00 -6.45
N MET A 188 7.37 5.69 -6.26
CA MET A 188 7.91 4.92 -5.15
C MET A 188 8.85 3.79 -5.59
N VAL A 189 8.95 3.53 -6.90
CA VAL A 189 9.73 2.45 -7.48
C VAL A 189 10.51 2.95 -8.70
N SER A 190 11.61 2.28 -9.04
CA SER A 190 12.30 2.54 -10.30
C SER A 190 11.48 2.02 -11.49
N GLU A 191 11.66 2.59 -12.68
CA GLU A 191 10.98 2.09 -13.90
C GLU A 191 11.35 0.62 -14.18
N ALA A 192 12.57 0.19 -13.86
CA ALA A 192 13.00 -1.19 -14.03
C ALA A 192 12.25 -2.19 -13.12
N GLU A 193 11.81 -1.75 -11.93
CA GLU A 193 11.11 -2.59 -10.94
C GLU A 193 9.58 -2.49 -11.01
N LEU A 194 9.04 -1.57 -11.84
CA LEU A 194 7.62 -1.28 -11.88
C LEU A 194 6.77 -2.51 -12.22
N ASP A 195 7.17 -3.30 -13.21
CA ASP A 195 6.43 -4.50 -13.62
C ASP A 195 6.52 -5.61 -12.58
N ASP A 196 7.67 -5.77 -11.91
CA ASP A 196 7.84 -6.73 -10.82
C ASP A 196 6.96 -6.36 -9.61
N GLU A 197 6.91 -5.08 -9.28
CA GLU A 197 6.08 -4.59 -8.17
C GLU A 197 4.58 -4.69 -8.46
N LEU A 198 4.15 -4.41 -9.70
CA LEU A 198 2.78 -4.67 -10.14
C LEU A 198 2.43 -6.16 -10.04
N SER A 199 3.33 -7.04 -10.48
CA SER A 199 3.14 -8.49 -10.39
C SER A 199 3.08 -8.96 -8.95
N TYR A 200 3.87 -8.37 -8.06
CA TYR A 200 3.82 -8.63 -6.62
C TYR A 200 2.49 -8.22 -6.00
N LEU A 201 1.99 -7.02 -6.31
CA LEU A 201 0.68 -6.55 -5.84
C LEU A 201 -0.44 -7.52 -6.21
N TRP A 202 -0.45 -8.01 -7.46
CA TRP A 202 -1.44 -9.00 -7.89
C TRP A 202 -1.34 -10.31 -7.12
N ARG A 203 -0.14 -10.84 -6.91
CA ARG A 203 0.08 -12.07 -6.11
C ARG A 203 -0.38 -11.92 -4.65
N CYS A 204 -0.19 -10.73 -4.04
CA CYS A 204 -0.67 -10.45 -2.69
C CYS A 204 -2.19 -10.30 -2.61
N PHE A 205 -2.83 -9.85 -3.70
CA PHE A 205 -4.28 -9.68 -3.77
C PHE A 205 -5.03 -11.00 -4.00
N GLU A 206 -4.40 -11.95 -4.69
CA GLU A 206 -5.01 -13.26 -5.02
C GLU A 206 -5.00 -14.26 -3.86
N LYS A 207 -4.23 -14.01 -2.80
CA LYS A 207 -4.17 -14.80 -1.56
C LYS A 207 -5.13 -14.27 -0.50
#